data_2783976275a24d4966c46cf3f7efb776
#
_entry.id   2783976275a24d4966c46cf3f7efb776
#
_cell.length_a   1.000
_cell.length_b   1.000
_cell.length_c   1.000
_cell.angle_alpha   90.00
_cell.angle_beta   90.00
_cell.angle_gamma   90.00
#
_symmetry.space_group_name_H-M   'P 1'
#
loop_
_entity.id
_entity.type
_entity.pdbx_description
1 polymer ?
#
loop_
_entity_poly.entity_id
_entity_poly.type
_entity_poly.pdbx_seq_one_letter_code
_entity_poly.pdbx_strand_id
1 'polypeptide(L)'
;GITGECDWEGYLQFMKNQLTEILTNYGPIYGIWFDGHWDQVQQTKEIPGGKQLRVWKYNEIYKLIHDLQPGCMIVNNHHLATFVGEDYQTFERDLPGSNTGGGYSANAVISQELPLETSDIIGKSWGYVTGDTINRSVKELVHILIGSAGCGANLLLNIGPTPEGEVREAHKERLIGMGNWLKMYGETIY
;
A
#
# COMPACT_ATOMS: atom_id res chain seq x y z
N GLY A 1 1.95 -7.62 -17.89
CA GLY A 1 3.00 -8.57 -17.54
C GLY A 1 4.15 -8.53 -18.55
N ILE A 2 5.38 -8.70 -18.11
CA ILE A 2 6.54 -8.74 -19.00
C ILE A 2 6.52 -10.07 -19.73
N THR A 3 6.29 -10.04 -21.05
CA THR A 3 6.35 -11.20 -21.94
C THR A 3 7.70 -11.19 -22.66
N GLY A 4 8.68 -11.94 -22.17
CA GLY A 4 9.99 -12.03 -22.80
C GLY A 4 11.10 -12.41 -21.82
N GLU A 5 12.31 -12.58 -22.35
CA GLU A 5 13.51 -12.68 -21.53
C GLU A 5 13.67 -11.38 -20.73
N CYS A 6 13.74 -11.47 -19.41
CA CYS A 6 13.91 -10.34 -18.52
C CYS A 6 15.22 -10.54 -17.74
N ASP A 7 16.12 -9.57 -17.81
CA ASP A 7 17.24 -9.48 -16.90
C ASP A 7 16.73 -9.07 -15.51
N TRP A 8 16.36 -10.07 -14.70
CA TRP A 8 15.80 -9.86 -13.38
C TRP A 8 16.81 -9.23 -12.40
N GLU A 9 18.04 -9.62 -12.45
CA GLU A 9 19.09 -9.04 -11.62
C GLU A 9 19.36 -7.58 -12.01
N GLY A 10 19.40 -7.29 -13.31
CA GLY A 10 19.48 -5.91 -13.80
C GLY A 10 18.30 -5.05 -13.36
N TYR A 11 17.07 -5.60 -13.35
CA TYR A 11 15.89 -4.92 -12.82
C TYR A 11 16.01 -4.62 -11.31
N LEU A 12 16.45 -5.59 -10.51
CA LEU A 12 16.66 -5.37 -9.07
C LEU A 12 17.75 -4.32 -8.81
N GLN A 13 18.82 -4.33 -9.61
CA GLN A 13 19.85 -3.30 -9.51
C GLN A 13 19.32 -1.92 -9.91
N PHE A 14 18.51 -1.85 -10.96
CA PHE A 14 17.83 -0.60 -11.35
C PHE A 14 16.94 -0.06 -10.22
N MET A 15 16.13 -0.91 -9.60
CA MET A 15 15.31 -0.53 -8.44
C MET A 15 16.17 -0.02 -7.28
N LYS A 16 17.27 -0.71 -6.94
CA LYS A 16 18.20 -0.26 -5.88
C LYS A 16 18.81 1.11 -6.20
N ASN A 17 19.14 1.36 -7.46
CA ASN A 17 19.68 2.67 -7.89
C ASN A 17 18.64 3.78 -7.75
N GLN A 18 17.39 3.53 -8.13
CA GLN A 18 16.30 4.50 -7.93
C GLN A 18 16.02 4.77 -6.45
N LEU A 19 15.98 3.74 -5.61
CA LEU A 19 15.83 3.89 -4.16
C LEU A 19 17.00 4.70 -3.57
N THR A 20 18.24 4.42 -4.00
CA THR A 20 19.41 5.19 -3.58
C THR A 20 19.27 6.66 -3.97
N GLU A 21 18.87 6.95 -5.20
CA GLU A 21 18.65 8.33 -5.66
C GLU A 21 17.60 9.04 -4.79
N ILE A 22 16.44 8.41 -4.59
CA ILE A 22 15.35 8.99 -3.80
C ILE A 22 15.79 9.25 -2.36
N LEU A 23 16.51 8.31 -1.75
CA LEU A 23 16.90 8.36 -0.34
C LEU A 23 18.13 9.25 -0.08
N THR A 24 18.86 9.69 -1.12
CA THR A 24 20.06 10.53 -0.95
C THR A 24 19.91 11.95 -1.46
N ASN A 25 19.04 12.20 -2.44
CA ASN A 25 19.02 13.48 -3.16
C ASN A 25 17.86 14.42 -2.77
N TYR A 26 16.83 13.91 -2.08
CA TYR A 26 15.58 14.68 -1.86
C TYR A 26 15.27 14.95 -0.38
N GLY A 27 16.24 14.73 0.50
CA GLY A 27 16.08 14.91 1.94
C GLY A 27 15.41 13.70 2.62
N PRO A 28 14.93 13.86 3.86
CA PRO A 28 14.31 12.78 4.61
C PRO A 28 13.03 12.27 3.95
N ILE A 29 12.95 10.95 3.73
CA ILE A 29 11.78 10.25 3.21
C ILE A 29 11.09 9.54 4.38
N TYR A 30 9.78 9.74 4.52
CA TYR A 30 9.02 9.18 5.62
C TYR A 30 8.84 7.66 5.52
N GLY A 31 8.62 7.16 4.31
CA GLY A 31 8.49 5.72 4.08
C GLY A 31 8.44 5.34 2.60
N ILE A 32 8.70 4.07 2.35
CA ILE A 32 8.56 3.42 1.03
C ILE A 32 7.46 2.37 1.10
N TRP A 33 6.44 2.53 0.27
CA TRP A 33 5.32 1.61 0.13
C TRP A 33 5.52 0.76 -1.12
N PHE A 34 5.75 -0.57 -0.94
CA PHE A 34 5.94 -1.52 -2.04
C PHE A 34 4.63 -2.16 -2.46
N ASP A 35 4.51 -2.43 -3.77
CA ASP A 35 3.36 -3.10 -4.36
C ASP A 35 3.77 -4.07 -5.48
N GLY A 36 2.88 -4.95 -5.92
CA GLY A 36 3.12 -5.82 -7.06
C GLY A 36 3.95 -7.08 -6.79
N HIS A 37 4.11 -7.46 -5.52
CA HIS A 37 4.84 -8.68 -5.12
C HIS A 37 4.39 -9.91 -5.90
N TRP A 38 3.09 -10.10 -6.04
CA TRP A 38 2.45 -11.28 -6.66
C TRP A 38 2.77 -11.47 -8.14
N ASP A 39 3.12 -10.42 -8.85
CA ASP A 39 3.39 -10.48 -10.29
C ASP A 39 4.60 -11.37 -10.63
N GLN A 40 5.48 -11.61 -9.67
CA GLN A 40 6.73 -12.31 -9.90
C GLN A 40 6.91 -13.61 -9.08
N VAL A 41 6.21 -13.76 -7.96
CA VAL A 41 6.47 -14.85 -6.99
C VAL A 41 5.89 -16.19 -7.41
N GLN A 42 4.87 -16.24 -8.27
CA GLN A 42 4.20 -17.49 -8.64
C GLN A 42 4.51 -17.96 -10.06
N GLN A 43 5.33 -17.26 -10.80
CA GLN A 43 5.59 -17.60 -12.19
C GLN A 43 6.97 -18.24 -12.36
N THR A 44 7.05 -19.56 -12.11
CA THR A 44 7.99 -20.37 -12.87
C THR A 44 7.50 -20.37 -14.34
N LYS A 45 7.69 -19.27 -15.05
CA LYS A 45 7.47 -19.27 -16.52
C LYS A 45 8.56 -20.09 -17.13
N GLU A 46 8.15 -21.09 -17.94
CA GLU A 46 9.05 -21.72 -18.87
C GLU A 46 9.47 -20.66 -19.89
N ILE A 47 10.70 -20.24 -19.79
CA ILE A 47 11.35 -19.39 -20.80
C ILE A 47 12.27 -20.26 -21.64
N PRO A 48 12.57 -19.89 -22.91
CA PRO A 48 13.63 -20.54 -23.66
C PRO A 48 14.93 -20.55 -22.83
N GLY A 49 15.43 -21.73 -22.44
CA GLY A 49 16.60 -21.89 -21.58
C GLY A 49 16.34 -22.39 -20.15
N GLY A 50 15.08 -22.60 -19.75
CA GLY A 50 14.74 -23.19 -18.45
C GLY A 50 13.87 -22.31 -17.54
N LYS A 51 13.54 -22.85 -16.35
CA LYS A 51 12.75 -22.14 -15.34
C LYS A 51 13.64 -21.16 -14.60
N GLN A 52 13.39 -19.87 -14.71
CA GLN A 52 14.03 -18.86 -13.87
C GLN A 52 13.14 -18.53 -12.68
N LEU A 53 13.60 -18.82 -11.47
CA LEU A 53 12.95 -18.38 -10.24
C LEU A 53 13.31 -16.91 -10.01
N ARG A 54 12.30 -16.03 -10.10
CA ARG A 54 12.47 -14.61 -9.77
C ARG A 54 12.27 -14.42 -8.27
N VAL A 55 13.30 -13.96 -7.59
CA VAL A 55 13.28 -13.68 -6.15
C VAL A 55 13.50 -12.19 -5.94
N TRP A 56 12.62 -11.54 -5.18
CA TRP A 56 12.66 -10.10 -4.93
C TRP A 56 13.86 -9.62 -4.11
N LYS A 57 14.49 -10.49 -3.34
CA LYS A 57 15.61 -10.14 -2.45
C LYS A 57 15.30 -8.98 -1.49
N TYR A 58 14.10 -8.97 -0.92
CA TYR A 58 13.63 -7.89 -0.04
C TYR A 58 14.57 -7.60 1.12
N ASN A 59 15.21 -8.61 1.71
CA ASN A 59 16.20 -8.43 2.76
C ASN A 59 17.34 -7.49 2.35
N GLU A 60 17.81 -7.55 1.11
CA GLU A 60 18.83 -6.64 0.61
C GLU A 60 18.28 -5.25 0.32
N ILE A 61 17.05 -5.16 -0.20
CA ILE A 61 16.37 -3.91 -0.54
C ILE A 61 16.02 -3.14 0.74
N TYR A 62 15.41 -3.81 1.72
CA TYR A 62 15.03 -3.21 2.99
C TYR A 62 16.26 -2.75 3.79
N LYS A 63 17.32 -3.59 3.79
CA LYS A 63 18.58 -3.19 4.39
C LYS A 63 19.16 -1.94 3.73
N LEU A 64 19.16 -1.84 2.41
CA LEU A 64 19.61 -0.64 1.68
C LEU A 64 18.85 0.61 2.12
N ILE A 65 17.53 0.53 2.25
CA ILE A 65 16.70 1.65 2.67
C ILE A 65 17.06 2.10 4.09
N HIS A 66 17.11 1.17 5.04
CA HIS A 66 17.42 1.48 6.43
C HIS A 66 18.88 1.91 6.64
N ASP A 67 19.83 1.40 5.83
CA ASP A 67 21.22 1.87 5.87
C ASP A 67 21.34 3.32 5.41
N LEU A 68 20.56 3.72 4.39
CA LEU A 68 20.58 5.10 3.87
C LEU A 68 19.75 6.07 4.73
N GLN A 69 18.59 5.64 5.19
CA GLN A 69 17.71 6.42 6.07
C GLN A 69 17.08 5.50 7.14
N PRO A 70 17.67 5.38 8.32
CA PRO A 70 17.17 4.50 9.39
C PRO A 70 15.75 4.81 9.88
N GLY A 71 15.27 6.03 9.67
CA GLY A 71 13.90 6.45 10.01
C GLY A 71 12.89 6.31 8.87
N CYS A 72 13.29 5.82 7.70
CA CYS A 72 12.38 5.59 6.58
C CYS A 72 11.62 4.28 6.80
N MET A 73 10.30 4.36 6.99
CA MET A 73 9.46 3.18 7.23
C MET A 73 9.25 2.37 5.95
N ILE A 74 9.17 1.07 6.08
CA ILE A 74 8.96 0.13 4.97
C ILE A 74 7.67 -0.64 5.18
N VAL A 75 6.83 -0.67 4.15
CA VAL A 75 5.68 -1.57 4.05
C VAL A 75 5.61 -2.20 2.66
N ASN A 76 5.07 -3.40 2.58
CA ASN A 76 4.89 -4.10 1.32
C ASN A 76 3.50 -4.75 1.25
N ASN A 77 2.74 -4.36 0.24
CA ASN A 77 1.38 -4.86 -0.01
C ASN A 77 1.40 -6.26 -0.65
N HIS A 78 2.08 -7.21 -0.04
CA HIS A 78 2.22 -8.57 -0.55
C HIS A 78 1.13 -9.54 -0.08
N HIS A 79 0.23 -9.09 0.79
CA HIS A 79 -0.91 -9.86 1.33
C HIS A 79 -0.52 -11.14 2.09
N LEU A 80 0.66 -11.16 2.68
CA LEU A 80 1.22 -12.28 3.44
C LEU A 80 1.54 -11.85 4.89
N ALA A 81 2.11 -12.77 5.67
CA ALA A 81 2.78 -12.39 6.91
C ALA A 81 3.96 -11.46 6.61
N THR A 82 4.23 -10.53 7.50
CA THR A 82 5.30 -9.53 7.33
C THR A 82 6.68 -10.18 7.15
N PHE A 83 7.48 -9.58 6.28
CA PHE A 83 8.87 -9.97 6.10
C PHE A 83 9.77 -9.21 7.08
N VAL A 84 10.94 -9.79 7.36
CA VAL A 84 11.94 -9.12 8.21
C VAL A 84 12.38 -7.80 7.57
N GLY A 85 12.28 -6.71 8.32
CA GLY A 85 12.63 -5.36 7.88
C GLY A 85 11.44 -4.52 7.42
N GLU A 86 10.21 -5.02 7.51
CA GLU A 86 9.00 -4.20 7.40
C GLU A 86 8.68 -3.55 8.75
N ASP A 87 8.21 -2.30 8.70
CA ASP A 87 7.93 -1.49 9.89
C ASP A 87 6.46 -1.46 10.27
N TYR A 88 5.56 -1.81 9.33
CA TYR A 88 4.13 -2.00 9.57
C TYR A 88 3.53 -2.93 8.51
N GLN A 89 2.31 -3.44 8.76
CA GLN A 89 1.58 -4.33 7.85
C GLN A 89 0.37 -3.61 7.27
N THR A 90 0.16 -3.72 5.95
CA THR A 90 -0.99 -3.10 5.26
C THR A 90 -2.00 -4.14 4.77
N PHE A 91 -3.28 -3.75 4.74
CA PHE A 91 -4.42 -4.55 4.29
C PHE A 91 -5.20 -3.76 3.24
N GLU A 92 -5.05 -4.16 1.97
CA GLU A 92 -5.71 -3.46 0.87
C GLU A 92 -7.21 -3.77 0.82
N ARG A 93 -8.04 -2.73 0.96
CA ARG A 93 -9.50 -2.79 0.93
C ARG A 93 -10.10 -3.81 1.89
N ASP A 94 -9.38 -4.10 2.94
CA ASP A 94 -9.75 -5.09 3.95
C ASP A 94 -9.43 -4.56 5.36
N LEU A 95 -10.17 -5.01 6.35
CA LEU A 95 -9.81 -4.79 7.74
C LEU A 95 -8.89 -5.92 8.20
N PRO A 96 -7.92 -5.66 9.08
CA PRO A 96 -7.10 -6.70 9.66
C PRO A 96 -7.95 -7.85 10.22
N GLY A 97 -7.77 -9.06 9.70
CA GLY A 97 -8.47 -10.27 10.14
C GLY A 97 -9.85 -10.50 9.53
N SER A 98 -10.39 -9.59 8.74
CA SER A 98 -11.71 -9.81 8.12
C SER A 98 -11.62 -10.60 6.82
N ASN A 99 -10.59 -10.39 6.02
CA ASN A 99 -10.33 -11.07 4.75
C ASN A 99 -11.53 -11.10 3.79
N THR A 100 -12.32 -10.02 3.75
CA THR A 100 -13.60 -9.96 3.05
C THR A 100 -13.64 -8.94 1.92
N GLY A 101 -12.78 -7.93 1.97
CA GLY A 101 -12.93 -6.73 1.14
C GLY A 101 -12.59 -6.88 -0.32
N GLY A 102 -11.75 -7.80 -0.71
CA GLY A 102 -11.37 -8.03 -2.09
C GLY A 102 -10.71 -9.39 -2.30
N GLY A 103 -10.63 -10.18 -1.25
CA GLY A 103 -9.99 -11.50 -1.27
C GLY A 103 -8.46 -11.45 -1.35
N TYR A 104 -7.87 -10.29 -1.24
CA TYR A 104 -6.41 -10.13 -1.36
C TYR A 104 -5.66 -10.63 -0.12
N SER A 105 -6.21 -10.45 1.08
CA SER A 105 -5.55 -10.76 2.34
C SER A 105 -6.00 -12.07 2.99
N ALA A 106 -6.65 -12.96 2.24
CA ALA A 106 -7.26 -14.19 2.78
C ALA A 106 -6.29 -15.11 3.54
N ASN A 107 -4.99 -15.01 3.26
CA ASN A 107 -3.94 -15.79 3.91
C ASN A 107 -3.00 -14.95 4.77
N ALA A 108 -3.30 -13.67 4.97
CA ALA A 108 -2.44 -12.81 5.77
C ALA A 108 -2.52 -13.18 7.25
N VAL A 109 -1.38 -13.48 7.84
CA VAL A 109 -1.24 -13.59 9.30
C VAL A 109 -1.05 -12.17 9.84
N ILE A 110 -1.93 -11.76 10.77
CA ILE A 110 -1.85 -10.44 11.38
C ILE A 110 -0.64 -10.37 12.30
N SER A 111 0.20 -9.36 12.10
CA SER A 111 1.30 -9.08 13.01
C SER A 111 0.75 -8.70 14.39
N GLN A 112 1.38 -9.26 15.44
CA GLN A 112 1.09 -8.91 16.82
C GLN A 112 2.08 -7.87 17.38
N GLU A 113 3.10 -7.52 16.60
CA GLU A 113 4.21 -6.66 17.01
C GLU A 113 4.26 -5.35 16.23
N LEU A 114 3.92 -5.41 14.93
CA LEU A 114 3.99 -4.24 14.06
C LEU A 114 2.66 -3.48 14.03
N PRO A 115 2.70 -2.15 13.86
CA PRO A 115 1.52 -1.36 13.54
C PRO A 115 0.78 -1.88 12.30
N LEU A 116 -0.52 -1.64 12.26
CA LEU A 116 -1.39 -2.09 11.16
C LEU A 116 -1.94 -0.89 10.39
N GLU A 117 -2.15 -1.08 9.10
CA GLU A 117 -2.76 -0.11 8.20
C GLU A 117 -3.85 -0.79 7.36
N THR A 118 -4.97 -0.13 7.19
CA THR A 118 -5.96 -0.43 6.14
C THR A 118 -5.82 0.63 5.04
N SER A 119 -5.63 0.22 3.80
CA SER A 119 -5.68 1.14 2.65
C SER A 119 -7.00 0.97 1.89
N ASP A 120 -7.70 2.07 1.60
CA ASP A 120 -8.98 2.03 0.88
C ASP A 120 -9.19 3.29 0.03
N ILE A 121 -10.26 3.34 -0.77
CA ILE A 121 -10.55 4.37 -1.76
C ILE A 121 -11.90 5.05 -1.50
N ILE A 122 -12.01 6.33 -1.83
CA ILE A 122 -13.30 7.07 -1.81
C ILE A 122 -14.14 6.72 -3.04
N GLY A 123 -13.51 6.67 -4.21
CA GLY A 123 -14.16 6.42 -5.51
C GLY A 123 -14.24 4.93 -5.88
N LYS A 124 -14.32 4.66 -7.17
CA LYS A 124 -14.32 3.32 -7.73
C LYS A 124 -12.91 2.77 -7.97
N SER A 125 -11.96 3.65 -8.24
CA SER A 125 -10.59 3.32 -8.65
C SER A 125 -9.56 4.02 -7.76
N TRP A 126 -8.35 3.46 -7.68
CA TRP A 126 -7.20 4.08 -7.02
C TRP A 126 -6.76 5.38 -7.71
N GLY A 127 -6.72 5.39 -9.02
CA GLY A 127 -6.39 6.57 -9.82
C GLY A 127 -7.61 7.35 -10.28
N TYR A 128 -7.35 8.49 -10.91
CA TYR A 128 -8.36 9.31 -11.56
C TYR A 128 -8.96 8.58 -12.77
N VAL A 129 -10.28 8.58 -12.87
CA VAL A 129 -11.03 8.07 -14.03
C VAL A 129 -11.99 9.15 -14.49
N THR A 130 -11.85 9.57 -15.74
CA THR A 130 -12.74 10.55 -16.36
C THR A 130 -14.19 10.04 -16.38
N GLY A 131 -15.12 10.86 -15.88
CA GLY A 131 -16.54 10.50 -15.84
C GLY A 131 -16.94 9.54 -14.72
N ASP A 132 -16.01 9.12 -13.84
CA ASP A 132 -16.37 8.33 -12.68
C ASP A 132 -17.17 9.18 -11.68
N THR A 133 -18.41 8.77 -11.44
CA THR A 133 -19.33 9.41 -10.48
C THR A 133 -19.59 8.55 -9.24
N ILE A 134 -18.98 7.35 -9.18
CA ILE A 134 -19.16 6.43 -8.07
C ILE A 134 -18.28 6.88 -6.91
N ASN A 135 -18.92 7.25 -5.80
CA ASN A 135 -18.24 7.63 -4.57
C ASN A 135 -18.94 6.99 -3.39
N ARG A 136 -18.17 6.54 -2.41
CA ARG A 136 -18.72 6.10 -1.13
C ARG A 136 -19.38 7.28 -0.40
N SER A 137 -20.41 7.01 0.35
CA SER A 137 -21.03 7.99 1.23
C SER A 137 -20.13 8.30 2.45
N VAL A 138 -20.34 9.45 3.07
CA VAL A 138 -19.66 9.79 4.34
C VAL A 138 -19.87 8.70 5.40
N LYS A 139 -21.08 8.13 5.47
CA LYS A 139 -21.40 7.04 6.40
C LYS A 139 -20.51 5.81 6.16
N GLU A 140 -20.36 5.37 4.92
CA GLU A 140 -19.52 4.22 4.58
C GLU A 140 -18.06 4.48 4.92
N LEU A 141 -17.54 5.68 4.62
CA LEU A 141 -16.16 6.06 4.93
C LEU A 141 -15.90 6.14 6.44
N VAL A 142 -16.87 6.67 7.21
CA VAL A 142 -16.79 6.67 8.68
C VAL A 142 -16.83 5.24 9.23
N HIS A 143 -17.62 4.34 8.65
CA HIS A 143 -17.64 2.93 9.07
C HIS A 143 -16.30 2.24 8.81
N ILE A 144 -15.64 2.54 7.68
CA ILE A 144 -14.29 2.03 7.39
C ILE A 144 -13.29 2.56 8.42
N LEU A 145 -13.34 3.86 8.73
CA LEU A 145 -12.47 4.49 9.72
C LEU A 145 -12.65 3.85 11.12
N ILE A 146 -13.89 3.69 11.57
CA ILE A 146 -14.19 3.05 12.86
C ILE A 146 -13.74 1.58 12.85
N GLY A 147 -13.99 0.87 11.75
CA GLY A 147 -13.57 -0.52 11.60
C GLY A 147 -12.06 -0.67 11.67
N SER A 148 -11.30 0.20 10.97
CA SER A 148 -9.84 0.22 11.01
C SER A 148 -9.32 0.48 12.42
N ALA A 149 -9.82 1.54 13.07
CA ALA A 149 -9.44 1.88 14.44
C ALA A 149 -9.80 0.77 15.43
N GLY A 150 -10.98 0.13 15.27
CA GLY A 150 -11.41 -0.99 16.09
C GLY A 150 -10.53 -2.25 15.97
N CYS A 151 -9.81 -2.38 14.86
CA CYS A 151 -8.79 -3.42 14.64
C CYS A 151 -7.37 -2.95 15.04
N GLY A 152 -7.22 -1.76 15.60
CA GLY A 152 -5.92 -1.17 15.92
C GLY A 152 -5.11 -0.75 14.69
N ALA A 153 -5.78 -0.51 13.56
CA ALA A 153 -5.16 -0.13 12.31
C ALA A 153 -5.36 1.36 11.99
N ASN A 154 -4.35 1.97 11.38
CA ASN A 154 -4.47 3.27 10.73
C ASN A 154 -5.26 3.14 9.41
N LEU A 155 -5.99 4.18 9.01
CA LEU A 155 -6.66 4.24 7.71
C LEU A 155 -5.88 5.13 6.73
N LEU A 156 -5.35 4.55 5.67
CA LEU A 156 -4.84 5.24 4.49
C LEU A 156 -5.96 5.36 3.44
N LEU A 157 -6.58 6.54 3.32
CA LEU A 157 -7.72 6.78 2.43
C LEU A 157 -7.27 7.50 1.15
N ASN A 158 -7.33 6.80 0.01
CA ASN A 158 -6.91 7.31 -1.29
C ASN A 158 -7.98 8.18 -1.97
N ILE A 159 -7.57 9.28 -2.59
CA ILE A 159 -8.45 10.28 -3.21
C ILE A 159 -8.42 10.33 -4.75
N GLY A 160 -7.44 9.77 -5.42
CA GLY A 160 -7.31 9.82 -6.89
C GLY A 160 -7.40 11.24 -7.47
N PRO A 161 -6.36 12.09 -7.34
CA PRO A 161 -6.38 13.48 -7.80
C PRO A 161 -6.55 13.58 -9.32
N THR A 162 -7.05 14.73 -9.81
CA THR A 162 -7.14 15.02 -11.24
C THR A 162 -5.74 15.14 -11.87
N PRO A 163 -5.63 15.13 -13.23
CA PRO A 163 -4.35 15.35 -13.89
C PRO A 163 -3.68 16.68 -13.55
N GLU A 164 -4.47 17.68 -13.15
CA GLU A 164 -4.00 19.00 -12.70
C GLU A 164 -3.55 19.02 -11.23
N GLY A 165 -3.69 17.88 -10.53
CA GLY A 165 -3.33 17.73 -9.11
C GLY A 165 -4.42 18.20 -8.14
N GLU A 166 -5.64 18.41 -8.60
CA GLU A 166 -6.74 18.87 -7.77
C GLU A 166 -7.51 17.68 -7.13
N VAL A 167 -8.00 17.88 -5.91
CA VAL A 167 -8.95 16.97 -5.28
C VAL A 167 -10.33 17.21 -5.87
N ARG A 168 -10.96 16.16 -6.43
CA ARG A 168 -12.33 16.26 -6.98
C ARG A 168 -13.32 16.77 -5.93
N GLU A 169 -14.27 17.60 -6.34
CA GLU A 169 -15.23 18.20 -5.41
C GLU A 169 -16.01 17.16 -4.62
N ALA A 170 -16.45 16.08 -5.29
CA ALA A 170 -17.12 14.97 -4.63
C ALA A 170 -16.27 14.31 -3.53
N HIS A 171 -14.95 14.26 -3.68
CA HIS A 171 -14.04 13.74 -2.64
C HIS A 171 -13.85 14.74 -1.51
N LYS A 172 -13.74 16.05 -1.82
CA LYS A 172 -13.68 17.11 -0.79
C LYS A 172 -14.90 17.08 0.13
N GLU A 173 -16.10 17.01 -0.44
CA GLU A 173 -17.34 16.90 0.32
C GLU A 173 -17.33 15.73 1.31
N ARG A 174 -16.82 14.55 0.87
CA ARG A 174 -16.74 13.35 1.71
C ARG A 174 -15.72 13.52 2.83
N LEU A 175 -14.54 14.07 2.52
CA LEU A 175 -13.50 14.34 3.52
C LEU A 175 -13.97 15.38 4.55
N ILE A 176 -14.64 16.46 4.10
CA ILE A 176 -15.24 17.44 5.01
C ILE A 176 -16.31 16.79 5.88
N GLY A 177 -17.15 15.92 5.31
CA GLY A 177 -18.17 15.18 6.05
C GLY A 177 -17.56 14.27 7.12
N MET A 178 -16.50 13.53 6.80
CA MET A 178 -15.74 12.74 7.78
C MET A 178 -15.11 13.63 8.85
N GLY A 179 -14.50 14.76 8.46
CA GLY A 179 -13.92 15.73 9.40
C GLY A 179 -14.96 16.31 10.36
N ASN A 180 -16.18 16.60 9.90
CA ASN A 180 -17.27 17.06 10.74
C ASN A 180 -17.74 15.99 11.74
N TRP A 181 -17.80 14.73 11.29
CA TRP A 181 -18.09 13.61 12.18
C TRP A 181 -17.00 13.47 13.26
N LEU A 182 -15.70 13.54 12.86
CA LEU A 182 -14.56 13.45 13.78
C LEU A 182 -14.54 14.58 14.82
N LYS A 183 -14.96 15.80 14.47
CA LYS A 183 -15.09 16.90 15.44
C LYS A 183 -16.09 16.61 16.57
N MET A 184 -17.12 15.83 16.27
CA MET A 184 -18.15 15.50 17.26
C MET A 184 -17.86 14.20 18.02
N TYR A 185 -17.25 13.24 17.36
CA TYR A 185 -17.14 11.87 17.88
C TYR A 185 -15.72 11.30 17.86
N GLY A 186 -14.71 12.07 17.45
CA GLY A 186 -13.33 11.59 17.31
C GLY A 186 -12.75 11.01 18.60
N GLU A 187 -13.16 11.52 19.77
CA GLU A 187 -12.76 10.98 21.08
C GLU A 187 -13.12 9.49 21.28
N THR A 188 -14.00 8.94 20.42
CA THR A 188 -14.35 7.51 20.46
C THR A 188 -13.33 6.62 19.71
N ILE A 189 -12.41 7.24 18.97
CA ILE A 189 -11.41 6.54 18.13
C ILE A 189 -9.99 6.75 18.67
N TYR A 190 -9.72 7.90 19.31
CA TYR A 190 -8.39 8.29 19.81
C TYR A 190 -8.27 8.15 21.31
#